data_edee802a19668b593a5bc22e1cef7324
#
_entry.id   edee802a19668b593a5bc22e1cef7324
#
_cell.length_a   1.000
_cell.length_b   1.000
_cell.length_c   1.000
_cell.angle_alpha   90.00
_cell.angle_beta   90.00
_cell.angle_gamma   90.00
#
_symmetry.space_group_name_H-M   'P 1'
#
loop_
_entity.id
_entity.type
_entity.pdbx_description
1 polymer ?
#
loop_
_entity_poly.entity_id
_entity_poly.type
_entity_poly.pdbx_seq_one_letter_code
_entity_poly.pdbx_strand_id
1 'polypeptide(L)'
;MSNRLDGESGTAPPGLAGALVTITSRLVGSPDNAAVLRLVTEVGTGLLGATATGVMLTGARGLEVVAASDETARFVELLQTHIEQGPCVDCIAAAAVITATDLAAERDRWPDFVPAALDAGYRSVVAVPLRLDGTGVGGFNLFYDTKTAAPQWQLDLAQVVSDLAVLALVQERGDRRADRLLEATVTALNDRVQLDHAVGLVAGTLGITPAAARALVLGHATEHGFVLRELTSAVTDGTLAPADLTG
;
A
#
# COMPACT_ATOMS: atom_id res chain seq x y z
N MET A 1 -36.38 -24.53 -34.34
CA MET A 1 -35.91 -23.13 -34.31
C MET A 1 -34.72 -23.08 -33.39
N SER A 2 -33.51 -23.11 -33.99
CA SER A 2 -32.25 -23.16 -33.29
C SER A 2 -31.84 -21.76 -32.85
N ASN A 3 -31.73 -21.53 -31.54
CA ASN A 3 -31.29 -20.27 -30.98
C ASN A 3 -29.74 -20.29 -30.96
N ARG A 4 -29.10 -19.65 -31.91
CA ARG A 4 -27.68 -19.42 -31.95
C ARG A 4 -27.37 -18.28 -30.94
N LEU A 5 -26.83 -18.63 -29.79
CA LEU A 5 -26.14 -17.70 -28.94
C LEU A 5 -24.70 -17.60 -29.47
N ASP A 6 -24.49 -16.84 -30.52
CA ASP A 6 -23.17 -16.43 -30.98
C ASP A 6 -22.71 -15.27 -30.08
N GLY A 7 -22.27 -15.63 -28.84
CA GLY A 7 -21.43 -14.76 -28.04
C GLY A 7 -20.02 -14.82 -28.63
N GLU A 8 -19.52 -13.75 -29.19
CA GLU A 8 -18.13 -13.58 -29.55
C GLU A 8 -17.27 -13.68 -28.26
N SER A 9 -16.94 -14.92 -27.91
CA SER A 9 -15.93 -15.20 -26.88
C SER A 9 -14.60 -14.81 -27.51
N GLY A 10 -14.18 -13.56 -27.28
CA GLY A 10 -12.83 -13.11 -27.65
C GLY A 10 -11.82 -14.11 -27.10
N THR A 11 -11.09 -14.77 -27.98
CA THR A 11 -10.12 -15.81 -27.61
C THR A 11 -8.95 -15.14 -26.86
N ALA A 12 -8.56 -15.68 -25.72
CA ALA A 12 -7.39 -15.20 -24.99
C ALA A 12 -6.15 -15.18 -25.89
N PRO A 13 -5.29 -14.15 -25.81
CA PRO A 13 -4.14 -14.03 -26.68
C PRO A 13 -3.14 -15.18 -26.48
N PRO A 14 -2.45 -15.62 -27.54
CA PRO A 14 -1.37 -16.57 -27.39
C PRO A 14 -0.28 -15.99 -26.48
N GLY A 15 0.17 -16.76 -25.50
CA GLY A 15 1.17 -16.31 -24.52
C GLY A 15 0.62 -15.86 -23.16
N LEU A 16 -0.70 -15.84 -22.94
CA LEU A 16 -1.32 -15.49 -21.66
C LEU A 16 -0.75 -16.31 -20.49
N ALA A 17 -0.58 -17.63 -20.69
CA ALA A 17 0.00 -18.50 -19.65
C ALA A 17 1.45 -18.08 -19.29
N GLY A 18 2.26 -17.72 -20.27
CA GLY A 18 3.63 -17.21 -20.04
C GLY A 18 3.64 -15.87 -19.31
N ALA A 19 2.68 -14.99 -19.63
CA ALA A 19 2.52 -13.72 -18.92
C ALA A 19 2.12 -13.93 -17.46
N LEU A 20 1.18 -14.83 -17.16
CA LEU A 20 0.80 -15.19 -15.80
C LEU A 20 1.97 -15.77 -14.99
N VAL A 21 2.79 -16.65 -15.60
CA VAL A 21 4.02 -17.16 -14.97
C VAL A 21 4.98 -16.01 -14.64
N THR A 22 5.16 -15.06 -15.54
CA THR A 22 6.02 -13.89 -15.30
C THR A 22 5.49 -13.03 -14.16
N ILE A 23 4.19 -12.73 -14.14
CA ILE A 23 3.53 -11.96 -13.08
C ILE A 23 3.71 -12.64 -11.73
N THR A 24 3.34 -13.92 -11.64
CA THR A 24 3.43 -14.68 -10.38
C THR A 24 4.87 -14.82 -9.89
N SER A 25 5.83 -15.06 -10.78
CA SER A 25 7.24 -15.14 -10.41
C SER A 25 7.80 -13.83 -9.85
N ARG A 26 7.38 -12.69 -10.40
CA ARG A 26 7.74 -11.37 -9.86
C ARG A 26 7.13 -11.12 -8.49
N LEU A 27 5.88 -11.54 -8.28
CA LEU A 27 5.19 -11.38 -7.00
C LEU A 27 5.73 -12.30 -5.89
N VAL A 28 6.12 -13.53 -6.24
CA VAL A 28 6.71 -14.49 -5.29
C VAL A 28 8.10 -14.05 -4.81
N GLY A 29 8.82 -13.25 -5.60
CA GLY A 29 10.14 -12.72 -5.25
C GLY A 29 10.14 -11.67 -4.12
N SER A 30 9.06 -11.50 -3.36
CA SER A 30 8.89 -10.50 -2.29
C SER A 30 9.15 -9.06 -2.80
N PRO A 31 8.41 -8.60 -3.81
CA PRO A 31 8.58 -7.26 -4.33
C PRO A 31 8.10 -6.23 -3.30
N ASP A 32 8.74 -5.06 -3.29
CA ASP A 32 8.18 -3.91 -2.58
C ASP A 32 6.86 -3.43 -3.23
N ASN A 33 6.06 -2.65 -2.49
CA ASN A 33 4.79 -2.12 -2.99
C ASN A 33 4.96 -1.38 -4.33
N ALA A 34 6.06 -0.65 -4.52
CA ALA A 34 6.31 0.10 -5.76
C ALA A 34 6.54 -0.85 -6.95
N ALA A 35 7.22 -1.98 -6.73
CA ALA A 35 7.40 -3.00 -7.76
C ALA A 35 6.08 -3.70 -8.13
N VAL A 36 5.23 -4.01 -7.14
CA VAL A 36 3.88 -4.55 -7.37
C VAL A 36 3.04 -3.59 -8.22
N LEU A 37 3.00 -2.31 -7.83
CA LEU A 37 2.21 -1.29 -8.52
C LEU A 37 2.73 -1.06 -9.96
N ARG A 38 4.05 -1.02 -10.17
CA ARG A 38 4.64 -0.95 -11.52
C ARG A 38 4.23 -2.16 -12.36
N LEU A 39 4.27 -3.37 -11.79
CA LEU A 39 3.85 -4.57 -12.50
C LEU A 39 2.39 -4.48 -12.98
N VAL A 40 1.49 -3.98 -12.13
CA VAL A 40 0.06 -3.77 -12.48
C VAL A 40 -0.06 -2.83 -13.67
N THR A 41 0.62 -1.68 -13.66
CA THR A 41 0.58 -0.72 -14.77
C THR A 41 1.21 -1.28 -16.06
N GLU A 42 2.33 -2.01 -15.97
CA GLU A 42 2.97 -2.70 -17.10
C GLU A 42 2.05 -3.75 -17.74
N VAL A 43 1.33 -4.54 -16.93
CA VAL A 43 0.38 -5.53 -17.44
C VAL A 43 -0.80 -4.84 -18.13
N GLY A 44 -1.30 -3.76 -17.58
CA GLY A 44 -2.40 -3.00 -18.16
C GLY A 44 -2.07 -2.45 -19.55
N THR A 45 -0.94 -1.81 -19.73
CA THR A 45 -0.53 -1.27 -21.02
C THR A 45 -0.01 -2.34 -21.98
N GLY A 46 0.81 -3.28 -21.50
CA GLY A 46 1.48 -4.26 -22.34
C GLY A 46 0.62 -5.45 -22.72
N LEU A 47 -0.20 -5.98 -21.81
CA LEU A 47 -0.95 -7.22 -22.02
C LEU A 47 -2.44 -7.00 -22.23
N LEU A 48 -3.03 -6.05 -21.48
CA LEU A 48 -4.45 -5.68 -21.61
C LEU A 48 -4.67 -4.62 -22.68
N GLY A 49 -3.62 -4.12 -23.32
CA GLY A 49 -3.71 -3.19 -24.45
C GLY A 49 -4.31 -1.83 -24.11
N ALA A 50 -4.28 -1.42 -22.85
CA ALA A 50 -4.71 -0.10 -22.46
C ALA A 50 -3.74 0.97 -22.99
N THR A 51 -4.25 2.12 -23.42
CA THR A 51 -3.44 3.28 -23.81
C THR A 51 -2.71 3.84 -22.61
N ALA A 52 -3.39 3.84 -21.45
CA ALA A 52 -2.83 4.28 -20.18
C ALA A 52 -3.53 3.58 -19.01
N THR A 53 -2.87 3.58 -17.86
CA THR A 53 -3.39 2.93 -16.65
C THR A 53 -3.11 3.73 -15.41
N GLY A 54 -3.99 3.58 -14.41
CA GLY A 54 -3.81 4.16 -13.09
C GLY A 54 -4.24 3.21 -11.98
N VAL A 55 -3.65 3.37 -10.82
CA VAL A 55 -4.01 2.61 -9.61
C VAL A 55 -4.27 3.58 -8.48
N MET A 56 -5.43 3.45 -7.85
CA MET A 56 -5.79 4.17 -6.64
C MET A 56 -5.96 3.21 -5.47
N LEU A 57 -5.60 3.64 -4.28
CA LEU A 57 -5.85 2.91 -3.02
C LEU A 57 -6.58 3.81 -2.03
N THR A 58 -7.40 3.21 -1.19
CA THR A 58 -8.03 3.90 -0.07
C THR A 58 -7.02 4.03 1.06
N GLY A 59 -6.60 5.26 1.34
CA GLY A 59 -5.71 5.62 2.43
C GLY A 59 -6.45 6.24 3.62
N ALA A 60 -5.70 6.65 4.63
CA ALA A 60 -6.25 7.28 5.84
C ALA A 60 -6.90 8.65 5.57
N ARG A 61 -6.55 9.31 4.46
CA ARG A 61 -7.04 10.63 4.06
C ARG A 61 -7.99 10.60 2.87
N GLY A 62 -8.47 9.43 2.47
CA GLY A 62 -9.31 9.21 1.29
C GLY A 62 -8.61 8.43 0.20
N LEU A 63 -9.06 8.57 -1.05
CA LEU A 63 -8.45 7.92 -2.20
C LEU A 63 -7.13 8.59 -2.58
N GLU A 64 -6.10 7.80 -2.82
CA GLU A 64 -4.77 8.24 -3.19
C GLU A 64 -4.32 7.55 -4.48
N VAL A 65 -3.77 8.32 -5.44
CA VAL A 65 -3.16 7.78 -6.67
C VAL A 65 -1.78 7.25 -6.33
N VAL A 66 -1.60 5.93 -6.42
CA VAL A 66 -0.36 5.25 -6.02
C VAL A 66 0.51 4.83 -7.20
N ALA A 67 -0.08 4.67 -8.39
CA ALA A 67 0.66 4.43 -9.64
C ALA A 67 -0.14 4.95 -10.84
N ALA A 68 0.58 5.33 -11.89
CA ALA A 68 0.05 5.64 -13.21
C ALA A 68 1.11 5.32 -14.27
N SER A 69 0.67 4.96 -15.49
CA SER A 69 1.58 4.67 -16.60
C SER A 69 2.31 5.91 -17.12
N ASP A 70 1.67 7.06 -17.02
CA ASP A 70 2.15 8.35 -17.49
C ASP A 70 1.51 9.51 -16.72
N GLU A 71 1.99 10.74 -16.96
CA GLU A 71 1.51 11.95 -16.27
C GLU A 71 0.07 12.33 -16.63
N THR A 72 -0.38 12.02 -17.86
CA THR A 72 -1.76 12.30 -18.29
C THR A 72 -2.75 11.41 -17.54
N ALA A 73 -2.45 10.12 -17.44
CA ALA A 73 -3.24 9.19 -16.63
C ALA A 73 -3.24 9.61 -15.15
N ARG A 74 -2.07 10.01 -14.63
CA ARG A 74 -1.94 10.50 -13.25
C ARG A 74 -2.82 11.71 -13.00
N PHE A 75 -2.88 12.66 -13.93
CA PHE A 75 -3.74 13.83 -13.81
C PHE A 75 -5.23 13.46 -13.76
N VAL A 76 -5.67 12.58 -14.66
CA VAL A 76 -7.09 12.13 -14.72
C VAL A 76 -7.47 11.34 -13.46
N GLU A 77 -6.54 10.56 -12.90
CA GLU A 77 -6.74 9.85 -11.64
C GLU A 77 -6.84 10.82 -10.45
N LEU A 78 -5.94 11.79 -10.36
CA LEU A 78 -5.98 12.83 -9.33
C LEU A 78 -7.28 13.63 -9.38
N LEU A 79 -7.80 13.91 -10.56
CA LEU A 79 -9.10 14.57 -10.72
C LEU A 79 -10.22 13.75 -10.07
N GLN A 80 -10.30 12.43 -10.33
CA GLN A 80 -11.30 11.56 -9.71
C GLN A 80 -11.27 11.62 -8.18
N THR A 81 -10.07 11.67 -7.59
CA THR A 81 -9.94 11.78 -6.13
C THR A 81 -10.42 13.13 -5.60
N HIS A 82 -10.25 14.18 -6.38
CA HIS A 82 -10.59 15.55 -5.96
C HIS A 82 -12.08 15.87 -6.09
N ILE A 83 -12.72 15.38 -7.18
CA ILE A 83 -14.14 15.61 -7.42
C ILE A 83 -15.04 14.51 -6.86
N GLU A 84 -14.44 13.42 -6.35
CA GLU A 84 -15.14 12.23 -5.85
C GLU A 84 -16.12 11.63 -6.90
N GLN A 85 -15.77 11.74 -8.17
CA GLN A 85 -16.53 11.22 -9.30
C GLN A 85 -15.62 10.46 -10.26
N GLY A 86 -16.19 9.45 -10.91
CA GLY A 86 -15.53 8.71 -11.96
C GLY A 86 -15.61 7.20 -11.80
N PRO A 87 -15.17 6.48 -12.84
CA PRO A 87 -15.31 5.03 -12.89
C PRO A 87 -14.58 4.31 -11.77
N CYS A 88 -13.43 4.82 -11.32
CA CYS A 88 -12.68 4.23 -10.21
C CYS A 88 -13.41 4.41 -8.87
N VAL A 89 -13.97 5.58 -8.61
CA VAL A 89 -14.75 5.87 -7.41
C VAL A 89 -15.94 4.92 -7.30
N ASP A 90 -16.71 4.80 -8.38
CA ASP A 90 -17.86 3.89 -8.46
C ASP A 90 -17.43 2.42 -8.30
N CYS A 91 -16.32 2.03 -8.93
CA CYS A 91 -15.75 0.70 -8.86
C CYS A 91 -15.38 0.30 -7.44
N ILE A 92 -14.71 1.19 -6.71
CA ILE A 92 -14.31 0.97 -5.30
C ILE A 92 -15.55 0.87 -4.42
N ALA A 93 -16.50 1.79 -4.58
CA ALA A 93 -17.72 1.83 -3.79
C ALA A 93 -18.59 0.58 -3.99
N ALA A 94 -18.69 0.10 -5.23
CA ALA A 94 -19.48 -1.09 -5.58
C ALA A 94 -18.70 -2.41 -5.33
N ALA A 95 -17.38 -2.37 -5.14
CA ALA A 95 -16.48 -3.53 -5.19
C ALA A 95 -16.69 -4.40 -6.44
N ALA A 96 -17.02 -3.76 -7.57
CA ALA A 96 -17.37 -4.40 -8.83
C ALA A 96 -16.70 -3.70 -10.02
N VAL A 97 -16.52 -4.45 -11.11
CA VAL A 97 -15.98 -3.88 -12.36
C VAL A 97 -16.97 -2.86 -12.93
N ILE A 98 -16.46 -1.68 -13.28
CA ILE A 98 -17.19 -0.63 -13.98
C ILE A 98 -16.60 -0.47 -15.37
N THR A 99 -17.46 -0.48 -16.39
CA THR A 99 -17.06 -0.31 -17.79
C THR A 99 -17.81 0.86 -18.40
N ALA A 100 -17.12 1.73 -19.11
CA ALA A 100 -17.67 2.75 -19.98
C ALA A 100 -17.06 2.59 -21.37
N THR A 101 -17.81 1.97 -22.27
CA THR A 101 -17.37 1.72 -23.65
C THR A 101 -17.35 2.96 -24.52
N ASP A 102 -18.09 3.98 -24.14
CA ASP A 102 -18.13 5.32 -24.71
C ASP A 102 -18.23 6.36 -23.59
N LEU A 103 -17.10 6.96 -23.21
CA LEU A 103 -17.06 7.99 -22.16
C LEU A 103 -17.96 9.19 -22.47
N ALA A 104 -18.15 9.55 -23.76
CA ALA A 104 -19.01 10.67 -24.11
C ALA A 104 -20.49 10.44 -23.76
N ALA A 105 -20.91 9.18 -23.65
CA ALA A 105 -22.26 8.80 -23.23
C ALA A 105 -22.47 8.84 -21.71
N GLU A 106 -21.39 8.90 -20.94
CA GLU A 106 -21.44 8.87 -19.47
C GLU A 106 -21.44 10.27 -18.82
N ARG A 107 -21.67 11.34 -19.59
CA ARG A 107 -21.61 12.73 -19.11
C ARG A 107 -22.58 13.02 -17.96
N ASP A 108 -23.76 12.39 -18.00
CA ASP A 108 -24.76 12.57 -16.94
C ASP A 108 -24.36 11.86 -15.64
N ARG A 109 -23.58 10.76 -15.76
CA ARG A 109 -23.09 9.99 -14.64
C ARG A 109 -21.87 10.64 -13.99
N TRP A 110 -20.94 11.15 -14.79
CA TRP A 110 -19.69 11.76 -14.33
C TRP A 110 -19.44 13.11 -15.03
N PRO A 111 -20.25 14.16 -14.70
CA PRO A 111 -20.25 15.42 -15.43
C PRO A 111 -18.91 16.18 -15.42
N ASP A 112 -18.12 16.04 -14.35
CA ASP A 112 -16.84 16.72 -14.20
C ASP A 112 -15.66 15.86 -14.68
N PHE A 113 -15.75 14.53 -14.52
CA PHE A 113 -14.72 13.59 -14.96
C PHE A 113 -14.66 13.43 -16.48
N VAL A 114 -15.83 13.24 -17.14
CA VAL A 114 -15.87 12.88 -18.56
C VAL A 114 -15.24 13.95 -19.47
N PRO A 115 -15.50 15.26 -19.29
CA PRO A 115 -14.83 16.26 -20.12
C PRO A 115 -13.29 16.17 -20.03
N ALA A 116 -12.73 16.07 -18.82
CA ALA A 116 -11.30 15.98 -18.63
C ALA A 116 -10.68 14.71 -19.21
N ALA A 117 -11.36 13.56 -19.08
CA ALA A 117 -10.91 12.30 -19.67
C ALA A 117 -10.93 12.35 -21.22
N LEU A 118 -11.95 12.99 -21.81
CA LEU A 118 -12.04 13.19 -23.26
C LEU A 118 -10.97 14.16 -23.78
N ASP A 119 -10.68 15.22 -23.05
CA ASP A 119 -9.61 16.19 -23.36
C ASP A 119 -8.22 15.55 -23.26
N ALA A 120 -8.03 14.62 -22.31
CA ALA A 120 -6.85 13.79 -22.18
C ALA A 120 -6.69 12.74 -23.32
N GLY A 121 -7.68 12.62 -24.20
CA GLY A 121 -7.66 11.72 -25.35
C GLY A 121 -8.34 10.38 -25.14
N TYR A 122 -8.83 10.07 -23.94
CA TYR A 122 -9.48 8.79 -23.64
C TYR A 122 -10.91 8.75 -24.14
N ARG A 123 -11.36 7.58 -24.61
CA ARG A 123 -12.69 7.36 -25.21
C ARG A 123 -13.48 6.27 -24.49
N SER A 124 -12.80 5.34 -23.85
CA SER A 124 -13.42 4.31 -23.02
C SER A 124 -12.54 4.00 -21.80
N VAL A 125 -13.13 3.39 -20.79
CA VAL A 125 -12.43 3.02 -19.55
C VAL A 125 -13.01 1.73 -18.98
N VAL A 126 -12.13 0.93 -18.37
CA VAL A 126 -12.48 -0.19 -17.50
C VAL A 126 -11.85 0.08 -16.15
N ALA A 127 -12.66 0.09 -15.09
CA ALA A 127 -12.19 0.16 -13.71
C ALA A 127 -12.43 -1.18 -13.01
N VAL A 128 -11.38 -1.76 -12.46
CA VAL A 128 -11.38 -3.08 -11.82
C VAL A 128 -11.08 -2.91 -10.33
N PRO A 129 -11.90 -3.45 -9.42
CA PRO A 129 -11.69 -3.24 -7.99
C PRO A 129 -10.48 -4.04 -7.46
N LEU A 130 -9.68 -3.40 -6.62
CA LEU A 130 -8.80 -4.08 -5.68
C LEU A 130 -9.62 -4.42 -4.45
N ARG A 131 -9.82 -5.71 -4.17
CA ARG A 131 -10.73 -6.17 -3.12
C ARG A 131 -9.98 -6.86 -1.99
N LEU A 132 -10.35 -6.54 -0.76
CA LEU A 132 -9.93 -7.26 0.44
C LEU A 132 -11.16 -7.60 1.26
N ASP A 133 -11.37 -8.89 1.53
CA ASP A 133 -12.53 -9.40 2.26
C ASP A 133 -13.88 -8.90 1.71
N GLY A 134 -13.99 -8.84 0.36
CA GLY A 134 -15.19 -8.38 -0.34
C GLY A 134 -15.40 -6.87 -0.37
N THR A 135 -14.51 -6.08 0.25
CA THR A 135 -14.56 -4.62 0.25
C THR A 135 -13.59 -4.05 -0.77
N GLY A 136 -14.01 -3.02 -1.51
CA GLY A 136 -13.13 -2.27 -2.41
C GLY A 136 -12.13 -1.44 -1.60
N VAL A 137 -10.84 -1.79 -1.69
CA VAL A 137 -9.73 -1.08 -1.02
C VAL A 137 -8.92 -0.24 -2.00
N GLY A 138 -9.31 -0.27 -3.28
CA GLY A 138 -8.67 0.47 -4.35
C GLY A 138 -9.28 0.11 -5.70
N GLY A 139 -8.75 0.72 -6.77
CA GLY A 139 -9.16 0.46 -8.13
C GLY A 139 -7.99 0.52 -9.10
N PHE A 140 -8.06 -0.29 -10.14
CA PHE A 140 -7.16 -0.35 -11.26
C PHE A 140 -7.90 0.10 -12.53
N ASN A 141 -7.50 1.22 -13.09
CA ASN A 141 -8.12 1.81 -14.29
C ASN A 141 -7.31 1.50 -15.54
N LEU A 142 -8.02 1.12 -16.58
CA LEU A 142 -7.54 0.88 -17.94
C LEU A 142 -8.22 1.89 -18.86
N PHE A 143 -7.47 2.88 -19.36
CA PHE A 143 -7.95 3.91 -20.27
C PHE A 143 -7.59 3.54 -21.70
N TYR A 144 -8.53 3.76 -22.62
CA TYR A 144 -8.36 3.50 -24.05
C TYR A 144 -8.67 4.77 -24.86
N ASP A 145 -7.90 5.04 -25.91
CA ASP A 145 -8.08 6.17 -26.84
C ASP A 145 -9.15 5.90 -27.89
N THR A 146 -9.72 4.70 -27.88
CA THR A 146 -10.81 4.27 -28.76
C THR A 146 -12.04 3.85 -27.95
N LYS A 147 -13.22 3.89 -28.57
CA LYS A 147 -14.43 3.29 -27.98
C LYS A 147 -14.28 1.77 -28.05
N THR A 148 -14.13 1.14 -26.91
CA THR A 148 -13.82 -0.28 -26.82
C THR A 148 -14.67 -0.96 -25.77
N ALA A 149 -15.26 -2.11 -26.13
CA ALA A 149 -15.81 -3.06 -25.17
C ALA A 149 -14.73 -4.11 -24.88
N ALA A 150 -14.20 -4.10 -23.67
CA ALA A 150 -13.23 -5.11 -23.27
C ALA A 150 -13.86 -6.51 -23.29
N PRO A 151 -13.26 -7.49 -23.99
CA PRO A 151 -13.76 -8.86 -23.97
C PRO A 151 -13.60 -9.47 -22.58
N GLN A 152 -14.42 -10.47 -22.26
CA GLN A 152 -14.47 -11.07 -20.92
C GLN A 152 -13.10 -11.52 -20.40
N TRP A 153 -12.25 -12.12 -21.24
CA TRP A 153 -10.92 -12.54 -20.83
C TRP A 153 -10.01 -11.39 -20.34
N GLN A 154 -10.18 -10.18 -20.89
CA GLN A 154 -9.45 -8.99 -20.41
C GLN A 154 -9.93 -8.57 -19.02
N LEU A 155 -11.25 -8.58 -18.79
CA LEU A 155 -11.84 -8.27 -17.50
C LEU A 155 -11.40 -9.29 -16.44
N ASP A 156 -11.43 -10.58 -16.79
CA ASP A 156 -11.00 -11.67 -15.91
C ASP A 156 -9.50 -11.54 -15.55
N LEU A 157 -8.65 -11.26 -16.55
CA LEU A 157 -7.22 -11.08 -16.33
C LEU A 157 -6.93 -9.84 -15.50
N ALA A 158 -7.59 -8.72 -15.78
CA ALA A 158 -7.44 -7.49 -14.98
C ALA A 158 -7.85 -7.74 -13.52
N GLN A 159 -8.91 -8.52 -13.28
CA GLN A 159 -9.33 -8.90 -11.93
C GLN A 159 -8.29 -9.80 -11.25
N VAL A 160 -7.76 -10.82 -11.95
CA VAL A 160 -6.68 -11.68 -11.40
C VAL A 160 -5.46 -10.85 -11.02
N VAL A 161 -5.03 -9.92 -11.86
CA VAL A 161 -3.90 -9.03 -11.57
C VAL A 161 -4.18 -8.14 -10.36
N SER A 162 -5.39 -7.59 -10.27
CA SER A 162 -5.82 -6.79 -9.12
C SER A 162 -5.82 -7.60 -7.81
N ASP A 163 -6.36 -8.80 -7.83
CA ASP A 163 -6.43 -9.69 -6.66
C ASP A 163 -5.01 -10.13 -6.21
N LEU A 164 -4.12 -10.45 -7.15
CA LEU A 164 -2.71 -10.76 -6.87
C LEU A 164 -1.95 -9.54 -6.30
N ALA A 165 -2.22 -8.35 -6.82
CA ALA A 165 -1.64 -7.12 -6.29
C ALA A 165 -2.06 -6.88 -4.84
N VAL A 166 -3.34 -7.06 -4.51
CA VAL A 166 -3.83 -6.94 -3.12
C VAL A 166 -3.12 -7.92 -2.20
N LEU A 167 -3.00 -9.20 -2.59
CA LEU A 167 -2.30 -10.21 -1.80
C LEU A 167 -0.86 -9.80 -1.50
N ALA A 168 -0.12 -9.32 -2.51
CA ALA A 168 1.26 -8.87 -2.34
C ALA A 168 1.37 -7.63 -1.43
N LEU A 169 0.48 -6.64 -1.62
CA LEU A 169 0.45 -5.42 -0.81
C LEU A 169 0.11 -5.69 0.67
N VAL A 170 -0.77 -6.67 0.93
CA VAL A 170 -1.12 -7.09 2.30
C VAL A 170 0.02 -7.85 2.94
N GLN A 171 0.70 -8.73 2.19
CA GLN A 171 1.84 -9.50 2.69
C GLN A 171 2.99 -8.58 3.14
N GLU A 172 3.38 -7.60 2.32
CA GLU A 172 4.42 -6.63 2.68
C GLU A 172 4.08 -5.84 3.96
N ARG A 173 2.81 -5.45 4.12
CA ARG A 173 2.35 -4.80 5.37
C ARG A 173 2.46 -5.72 6.58
N GLY A 174 2.21 -7.01 6.40
CA GLY A 174 2.38 -8.04 7.43
C GLY A 174 3.83 -8.18 7.86
N ASP A 175 4.74 -8.32 6.91
CA ASP A 175 6.17 -8.48 7.15
C ASP A 175 6.76 -7.25 7.86
N ARG A 176 6.47 -6.04 7.38
CA ARG A 176 6.90 -4.78 8.04
C ARG A 176 6.33 -4.62 9.46
N ARG A 177 5.15 -5.18 9.73
CA ARG A 177 4.59 -5.18 11.09
C ARG A 177 5.33 -6.15 11.99
N ALA A 178 5.67 -7.34 11.47
CA ALA A 178 6.46 -8.34 12.20
C ALA A 178 7.87 -7.81 12.50
N ASP A 179 8.55 -7.20 11.53
CA ASP A 179 9.86 -6.58 11.69
C ASP A 179 9.84 -5.47 12.75
N ARG A 180 8.86 -4.57 12.69
CA ARG A 180 8.70 -3.50 13.70
C ARG A 180 8.43 -4.04 15.10
N LEU A 181 7.64 -5.12 15.23
CA LEU A 181 7.41 -5.78 16.51
C LEU A 181 8.69 -6.43 17.04
N LEU A 182 9.45 -7.08 16.15
CA LEU A 182 10.75 -7.68 16.51
C LEU A 182 11.75 -6.61 16.96
N GLU A 183 11.90 -5.52 16.19
CA GLU A 183 12.77 -4.39 16.54
C GLU A 183 12.35 -3.76 17.88
N ALA A 184 11.05 -3.53 18.10
CA ALA A 184 10.56 -2.99 19.36
C ALA A 184 10.83 -3.94 20.52
N THR A 185 10.71 -5.26 20.32
CA THR A 185 10.98 -6.28 21.33
C THR A 185 12.47 -6.33 21.67
N VAL A 186 13.34 -6.36 20.65
CA VAL A 186 14.81 -6.36 20.85
C VAL A 186 15.24 -5.07 21.57
N THR A 187 14.68 -3.93 21.17
CA THR A 187 14.96 -2.64 21.82
C THR A 187 14.55 -2.65 23.29
N ALA A 188 13.34 -3.13 23.62
CA ALA A 188 12.87 -3.22 25.00
C ALA A 188 13.72 -4.18 25.87
N LEU A 189 14.20 -5.28 25.29
CA LEU A 189 15.11 -6.20 25.98
C LEU A 189 16.45 -5.56 26.25
N ASN A 190 17.02 -4.85 25.27
CA ASN A 190 18.27 -4.13 25.43
C ASN A 190 18.16 -3.02 26.50
N ASP A 191 17.07 -2.26 26.51
CA ASP A 191 16.82 -1.21 27.51
C ASP A 191 16.71 -1.80 28.92
N ARG A 192 16.11 -2.98 29.06
CA ARG A 192 16.05 -3.69 30.33
C ARG A 192 17.42 -4.13 30.82
N VAL A 193 18.22 -4.72 29.93
CA VAL A 193 19.60 -5.12 30.26
C VAL A 193 20.47 -3.92 30.66
N GLN A 194 20.36 -2.82 29.93
CA GLN A 194 21.03 -1.57 30.22
C GLN A 194 20.63 -1.01 31.60
N LEU A 195 19.34 -0.99 31.90
CA LEU A 195 18.83 -0.55 33.18
C LEU A 195 19.35 -1.45 34.34
N ASP A 196 19.30 -2.77 34.19
CA ASP A 196 19.77 -3.70 35.22
C ASP A 196 21.29 -3.58 35.43
N HIS A 197 22.06 -3.29 34.38
CA HIS A 197 23.50 -3.01 34.47
C HIS A 197 23.76 -1.69 35.20
N ALA A 198 23.10 -0.60 34.85
CA ALA A 198 23.21 0.69 35.53
C ALA A 198 22.85 0.57 37.02
N VAL A 199 21.73 -0.13 37.32
CA VAL A 199 21.29 -0.41 38.71
C VAL A 199 22.36 -1.18 39.47
N GLY A 200 22.98 -2.19 38.84
CA GLY A 200 24.08 -2.95 39.45
C GLY A 200 25.30 -2.08 39.81
N LEU A 201 25.70 -1.20 38.87
CA LEU A 201 26.81 -0.26 39.08
C LEU A 201 26.52 0.74 40.22
N VAL A 202 25.31 1.34 40.20
CA VAL A 202 24.87 2.28 41.26
C VAL A 202 24.81 1.59 42.61
N ALA A 203 24.21 0.40 42.69
CA ALA A 203 24.11 -0.38 43.93
C ALA A 203 25.51 -0.72 44.50
N GLY A 204 26.41 -1.19 43.62
CA GLY A 204 27.77 -1.53 44.02
C GLY A 204 28.60 -0.32 44.45
N THR A 205 28.51 0.80 43.75
CA THR A 205 29.29 2.01 44.07
C THR A 205 28.78 2.71 45.32
N LEU A 206 27.47 2.79 45.52
CA LEU A 206 26.88 3.49 46.67
C LEU A 206 26.64 2.59 47.88
N GLY A 207 26.87 1.28 47.77
CA GLY A 207 26.63 0.32 48.85
C GLY A 207 25.17 0.18 49.25
N ILE A 208 24.23 0.38 48.33
CA ILE A 208 22.79 0.32 48.55
C ILE A 208 22.18 -0.92 47.90
N THR A 209 20.94 -1.24 48.26
CA THR A 209 20.26 -2.38 47.65
C THR A 209 19.92 -2.11 46.18
N PRO A 210 19.82 -3.14 45.29
CA PRO A 210 19.42 -2.95 43.90
C PRO A 210 18.04 -2.27 43.76
N ALA A 211 17.12 -2.51 44.69
CA ALA A 211 15.83 -1.85 44.72
C ALA A 211 15.94 -0.34 44.99
N ALA A 212 16.79 0.07 45.93
CA ALA A 212 17.06 1.47 46.20
C ALA A 212 17.80 2.15 45.05
N ALA A 213 18.78 1.46 44.44
CA ALA A 213 19.49 1.95 43.27
C ALA A 213 18.55 2.16 42.07
N ARG A 214 17.64 1.22 41.83
CA ARG A 214 16.61 1.36 40.79
C ARG A 214 15.71 2.56 41.03
N ALA A 215 15.23 2.77 42.25
CA ALA A 215 14.40 3.93 42.62
C ALA A 215 15.17 5.25 42.37
N LEU A 216 16.47 5.27 42.72
CA LEU A 216 17.33 6.43 42.51
C LEU A 216 17.52 6.76 41.02
N VAL A 217 17.83 5.78 40.17
CA VAL A 217 17.99 5.96 38.72
C VAL A 217 16.68 6.46 38.09
N LEU A 218 15.54 5.86 38.43
CA LEU A 218 14.24 6.25 37.91
C LEU A 218 13.79 7.63 38.40
N GLY A 219 14.06 7.94 39.68
CA GLY A 219 13.77 9.26 40.27
C GLY A 219 14.55 10.36 39.56
N HIS A 220 15.87 10.18 39.43
CA HIS A 220 16.75 11.14 38.75
C HIS A 220 16.33 11.38 37.28
N ALA A 221 15.95 10.33 36.55
CA ALA A 221 15.45 10.46 35.18
C ALA A 221 14.18 11.33 35.14
N THR A 222 13.26 11.11 36.08
CA THR A 222 11.97 11.83 36.13
C THR A 222 12.16 13.28 36.56
N GLU A 223 12.96 13.55 37.59
CA GLU A 223 13.17 14.89 38.14
C GLU A 223 13.93 15.81 37.18
N HIS A 224 14.87 15.27 36.43
CA HIS A 224 15.70 16.06 35.49
C HIS A 224 15.24 15.95 34.00
N GLY A 225 14.20 15.18 33.74
CA GLY A 225 13.65 15.03 32.37
C GLY A 225 14.56 14.26 31.42
N PHE A 226 15.43 13.38 31.94
CA PHE A 226 16.27 12.54 31.09
C PHE A 226 15.50 11.38 30.47
N VAL A 227 15.84 11.04 29.22
CA VAL A 227 15.43 9.77 28.62
C VAL A 227 16.16 8.64 29.36
N LEU A 228 15.42 7.67 29.89
CA LEU A 228 15.98 6.60 30.74
C LEU A 228 17.15 5.86 30.06
N ARG A 229 17.09 5.61 28.77
CA ARG A 229 18.19 4.98 28.00
C ARG A 229 19.45 5.83 28.00
N GLU A 230 19.34 7.14 27.83
CA GLU A 230 20.50 8.05 27.83
C GLU A 230 21.14 8.09 29.20
N LEU A 231 20.34 8.17 30.27
CA LEU A 231 20.81 8.15 31.64
C LEU A 231 21.52 6.84 31.99
N THR A 232 20.91 5.69 31.66
CA THR A 232 21.51 4.38 31.94
C THR A 232 22.79 4.15 31.15
N SER A 233 22.85 4.64 29.89
CA SER A 233 24.09 4.61 29.11
C SER A 233 25.18 5.46 29.75
N ALA A 234 24.87 6.70 30.15
CA ALA A 234 25.82 7.60 30.80
C ALA A 234 26.38 7.04 32.11
N VAL A 235 25.56 6.31 32.87
CA VAL A 235 26.02 5.60 34.08
C VAL A 235 26.91 4.41 33.73
N THR A 236 26.56 3.62 32.70
CA THR A 236 27.30 2.39 32.35
C THR A 236 28.61 2.66 31.62
N ASP A 237 28.71 3.73 30.85
CA ASP A 237 29.97 4.15 30.19
C ASP A 237 30.82 5.08 31.03
N GLY A 238 30.34 5.47 32.24
CA GLY A 238 31.08 6.26 33.21
C GLY A 238 31.10 7.77 32.94
N THR A 239 30.29 8.26 32.01
CA THR A 239 30.13 9.70 31.74
C THR A 239 29.32 10.42 32.84
N LEU A 240 28.49 9.67 33.57
CA LEU A 240 27.81 10.12 34.79
C LEU A 240 28.16 9.22 35.97
N ALA A 241 28.76 9.80 37.03
CA ALA A 241 29.11 9.01 38.19
C ALA A 241 27.85 8.66 39.01
N PRO A 242 27.75 7.41 39.56
CA PRO A 242 26.64 7.03 40.43
C PRO A 242 26.39 7.97 41.62
N ALA A 243 27.41 8.64 42.12
CA ALA A 243 27.28 9.62 43.19
C ALA A 243 26.47 10.87 42.80
N ASP A 244 26.52 11.26 41.53
CA ASP A 244 25.82 12.44 41.01
C ASP A 244 24.28 12.23 40.95
N LEU A 245 23.82 10.97 41.06
CA LEU A 245 22.39 10.66 41.12
C LEU A 245 21.74 10.99 42.48
N THR A 246 22.54 11.32 43.47
CA THR A 246 22.06 11.57 44.87
C THR A 246 21.90 13.05 45.20
N GLY A 247 22.16 13.95 44.22
CA GLY A 247 22.17 15.40 44.38
C GLY A 247 20.87 16.08 44.04
#